data_1cff3ddb340a1eb43a173d1140b810bc
#
_entry.id   1cff3ddb340a1eb43a173d1140b810bc
#
_cell.length_a   1.000
_cell.length_b   1.000
_cell.length_c   1.000
_cell.angle_alpha   90.00
_cell.angle_beta   90.00
_cell.angle_gamma   90.00
#
_symmetry.space_group_name_H-M   'P 1'
#
loop_
_entity.id
_entity.type
_entity.pdbx_description
1 polymer ?
#
loop_
_entity_poly.entity_id
_entity_poly.type
_entity_poly.pdbx_seq_one_letter_code
_entity_poly.pdbx_strand_id
1 'polypeptide(L)'
;MPHVEMLKRRFIRECSGFVVPGKSAAAYVATFSVPRERIFVAPNAVDNALFAQQASVARSRAAELRRQFGLPERYFLCVGRLVFSKGVFDLLDAYSQLAPDLRRAAGLLFVGDGVEQPILEARAAAIHPGTIQFAGFAHREQLAVYYALAEALVFPTHTDPWGLVVNEAMACGIPIVATDAGGCVVDLVQDGWNGYVVPTSAPEKLAEALAKIATSLELNISMGAHSAQRIEQNSPQACAAGFVAAMDSVRAKAA
;
A
#
# COMPACT_ATOMS: atom_id res chain seq x y z
N MET A 1 23.23 19.03 -2.08
CA MET A 1 24.30 19.81 -1.47
C MET A 1 25.53 18.90 -1.31
N PRO A 2 26.70 19.25 -1.90
CA PRO A 2 27.90 18.37 -1.91
C PRO A 2 28.37 17.92 -0.53
N HIS A 3 28.32 18.81 0.46
CA HIS A 3 28.75 18.50 1.83
C HIS A 3 27.88 17.45 2.53
N VAL A 4 26.57 17.45 2.31
CA VAL A 4 25.66 16.45 2.87
C VAL A 4 25.95 15.06 2.29
N GLU A 5 26.22 15.01 0.98
CA GLU A 5 26.56 13.75 0.31
C GLU A 5 27.91 13.19 0.78
N MET A 6 28.89 14.06 1.00
CA MET A 6 30.19 13.66 1.54
C MET A 6 30.08 13.11 2.98
N LEU A 7 29.31 13.78 3.84
CA LEU A 7 29.06 13.31 5.21
C LEU A 7 28.32 11.97 5.22
N LYS A 8 27.33 11.82 4.36
CA LYS A 8 26.55 10.58 4.19
C LYS A 8 27.45 9.43 3.76
N ARG A 9 28.32 9.63 2.75
CA ARG A 9 29.29 8.63 2.30
C ARG A 9 30.27 8.23 3.41
N ARG A 10 30.75 9.21 4.18
CA ARG A 10 31.64 8.93 5.33
C ARG A 10 30.92 8.10 6.38
N PHE A 11 29.71 8.50 6.79
CA PHE A 11 28.90 7.75 7.75
C PHE A 11 28.65 6.30 7.29
N ILE A 12 28.26 6.11 6.03
CA ILE A 12 28.00 4.79 5.47
C ILE A 12 29.23 3.89 5.49
N ARG A 13 30.43 4.42 5.27
CA ARG A 13 31.68 3.64 5.32
C ARG A 13 32.00 3.12 6.73
N GLU A 14 31.67 3.87 7.76
CA GLU A 14 31.91 3.50 9.16
C GLU A 14 30.89 2.49 9.71
N CYS A 15 29.74 2.30 9.05
CA CYS A 15 28.74 1.33 9.49
C CYS A 15 29.20 -0.10 9.23
N SER A 16 29.07 -1.00 10.21
CA SER A 16 29.41 -2.43 10.08
C SER A 16 28.42 -3.23 9.22
N GLY A 17 27.16 -2.84 9.20
CA GLY A 17 26.09 -3.45 8.42
C GLY A 17 24.88 -2.53 8.27
N PHE A 18 23.96 -2.88 7.37
CA PHE A 18 22.76 -2.12 7.08
C PHE A 18 21.56 -3.05 7.16
N VAL A 19 20.55 -2.65 7.92
CA VAL A 19 19.24 -3.32 7.94
C VAL A 19 18.26 -2.46 7.16
N VAL A 20 17.62 -3.05 6.17
CA VAL A 20 16.73 -2.36 5.23
C VAL A 20 15.40 -3.09 5.10
N PRO A 21 14.27 -2.38 4.80
CA PRO A 21 12.95 -3.00 4.74
C PRO A 21 12.69 -3.82 3.47
N GLY A 22 13.48 -3.65 2.41
CA GLY A 22 13.25 -4.35 1.14
C GLY A 22 14.23 -3.97 0.05
N LYS A 23 13.93 -4.41 -1.18
CA LYS A 23 14.81 -4.31 -2.35
C LYS A 23 15.13 -2.87 -2.75
N SER A 24 14.14 -1.96 -2.74
CA SER A 24 14.36 -0.55 -3.07
C SER A 24 15.40 0.08 -2.15
N ALA A 25 15.27 -0.12 -0.84
CA ALA A 25 16.23 0.40 0.14
C ALA A 25 17.60 -0.29 0.04
N ALA A 26 17.62 -1.60 -0.22
CA ALA A 26 18.85 -2.34 -0.46
C ALA A 26 19.60 -1.80 -1.69
N ALA A 27 18.90 -1.59 -2.80
CA ALA A 27 19.47 -1.00 -4.00
C ALA A 27 20.03 0.40 -3.74
N TYR A 28 19.31 1.23 -2.99
CA TYR A 28 19.79 2.56 -2.61
C TYR A 28 21.10 2.49 -1.78
N VAL A 29 21.18 1.62 -0.77
CA VAL A 29 22.39 1.44 0.02
C VAL A 29 23.57 0.95 -0.84
N ALA A 30 23.30 0.07 -1.80
CA ALA A 30 24.31 -0.46 -2.73
C ALA A 30 24.92 0.65 -3.61
N THR A 31 24.21 1.76 -3.90
CA THR A 31 24.77 2.90 -4.67
C THR A 31 25.97 3.57 -3.99
N PHE A 32 26.15 3.35 -2.68
CA PHE A 32 27.31 3.81 -1.92
C PHE A 32 28.48 2.82 -1.91
N SER A 33 28.48 1.83 -2.80
CA SER A 33 29.48 0.75 -2.87
C SER A 33 29.56 -0.11 -1.61
N VAL A 34 28.42 -0.25 -0.90
CA VAL A 34 28.29 -1.19 0.21
C VAL A 34 28.20 -2.61 -0.32
N PRO A 35 29.09 -3.53 0.12
CA PRO A 35 29.02 -4.93 -0.30
C PRO A 35 27.70 -5.60 0.13
N ARG A 36 27.19 -6.50 -0.72
CA ARG A 36 25.87 -7.13 -0.50
C ARG A 36 25.77 -7.89 0.82
N GLU A 37 26.87 -8.50 1.26
CA GLU A 37 26.99 -9.24 2.53
C GLU A 37 26.92 -8.37 3.78
N ARG A 38 26.85 -7.04 3.60
CA ARG A 38 26.63 -6.06 4.67
C ARG A 38 25.21 -5.47 4.63
N ILE A 39 24.35 -5.92 3.71
CA ILE A 39 22.98 -5.44 3.55
C ILE A 39 22.02 -6.56 3.92
N PHE A 40 21.28 -6.40 5.01
CA PHE A 40 20.33 -7.37 5.56
C PHE A 40 18.92 -6.85 5.37
N VAL A 41 18.03 -7.72 4.89
CA VAL A 41 16.61 -7.36 4.75
C VAL A 41 15.88 -7.80 6.01
N ALA A 42 15.31 -6.82 6.73
CA ALA A 42 14.31 -7.02 7.77
C ALA A 42 13.01 -6.38 7.26
N PRO A 43 12.11 -7.16 6.67
CA PRO A 43 10.96 -6.62 5.96
C PRO A 43 10.04 -5.85 6.92
N ASN A 44 9.54 -4.69 6.48
CA ASN A 44 8.47 -4.04 7.21
C ASN A 44 7.26 -4.97 7.28
N ALA A 45 6.69 -5.11 8.47
CA ALA A 45 5.66 -6.07 8.78
C ALA A 45 4.52 -5.45 9.58
N VAL A 46 3.35 -6.05 9.45
CA VAL A 46 2.18 -5.84 10.31
C VAL A 46 1.81 -7.18 10.95
N ASP A 47 0.88 -7.19 11.89
CA ASP A 47 0.32 -8.43 12.42
C ASP A 47 -0.65 -9.04 11.38
N ASN A 48 -0.09 -9.84 10.46
CA ASN A 48 -0.84 -10.44 9.35
C ASN A 48 -2.00 -11.32 9.87
N ALA A 49 -1.77 -12.07 10.96
CA ALA A 49 -2.79 -12.96 11.53
C ALA A 49 -3.98 -12.16 12.09
N LEU A 50 -3.69 -11.06 12.79
CA LEU A 50 -4.71 -10.17 13.33
C LEU A 50 -5.56 -9.56 12.20
N PHE A 51 -4.93 -9.00 11.15
CA PHE A 51 -5.65 -8.42 10.02
C PHE A 51 -6.48 -9.47 9.26
N ALA A 52 -5.94 -10.66 9.02
CA ALA A 52 -6.67 -11.76 8.39
C ALA A 52 -7.89 -12.19 9.20
N GLN A 53 -7.74 -12.35 10.52
CA GLN A 53 -8.84 -12.70 11.42
C GLN A 53 -9.92 -11.62 11.42
N GLN A 54 -9.53 -10.35 11.60
CA GLN A 54 -10.48 -9.23 11.61
C GLN A 54 -11.21 -9.09 10.27
N ALA A 55 -10.50 -9.31 9.14
CA ALA A 55 -11.11 -9.30 7.81
C ALA A 55 -12.13 -10.42 7.63
N SER A 56 -11.85 -11.63 8.13
CA SER A 56 -12.80 -12.75 8.10
C SER A 56 -14.08 -12.43 8.89
N VAL A 57 -13.93 -11.88 10.11
CA VAL A 57 -15.06 -11.43 10.92
C VAL A 57 -15.84 -10.31 10.21
N ALA A 58 -15.15 -9.33 9.62
CA ALA A 58 -15.82 -8.25 8.89
C ALA A 58 -16.63 -8.76 7.70
N ARG A 59 -16.11 -9.72 6.93
CA ARG A 59 -16.83 -10.33 5.81
C ARG A 59 -18.06 -11.09 6.26
N SER A 60 -18.02 -11.83 7.37
CA SER A 60 -19.18 -12.54 7.91
C SER A 60 -20.32 -11.62 8.38
N ARG A 61 -20.00 -10.34 8.65
CA ARG A 61 -20.92 -9.29 9.08
C ARG A 61 -21.06 -8.15 8.06
N ALA A 62 -20.75 -8.42 6.80
CA ALA A 62 -20.60 -7.37 5.78
C ALA A 62 -21.83 -6.44 5.68
N ALA A 63 -23.05 -7.00 5.62
CA ALA A 63 -24.27 -6.21 5.52
C ALA A 63 -24.52 -5.28 6.72
N GLU A 64 -24.18 -5.75 7.93
CA GLU A 64 -24.28 -4.97 9.16
C GLU A 64 -23.26 -3.84 9.16
N LEU A 65 -21.98 -4.17 8.89
CA LEU A 65 -20.87 -3.23 8.94
C LEU A 65 -20.98 -2.18 7.82
N ARG A 66 -21.46 -2.54 6.62
CA ARG A 66 -21.74 -1.56 5.55
C ARG A 66 -22.74 -0.50 6.04
N ARG A 67 -23.82 -0.91 6.71
CA ARG A 67 -24.80 0.04 7.27
C ARG A 67 -24.20 0.87 8.40
N GLN A 68 -23.46 0.25 9.30
CA GLN A 68 -22.85 0.93 10.45
C GLN A 68 -21.83 2.00 10.03
N PHE A 69 -21.01 1.70 9.03
CA PHE A 69 -19.95 2.59 8.55
C PHE A 69 -20.36 3.43 7.33
N GLY A 70 -21.61 3.29 6.84
CA GLY A 70 -22.08 4.00 5.65
C GLY A 70 -21.35 3.62 4.37
N LEU A 71 -20.84 2.38 4.25
CA LEU A 71 -20.01 1.95 3.13
C LEU A 71 -20.85 1.61 1.89
N PRO A 72 -20.34 1.95 0.69
CA PRO A 72 -20.94 1.46 -0.55
C PRO A 72 -20.91 -0.06 -0.62
N GLU A 73 -21.79 -0.65 -1.44
CA GLU A 73 -21.79 -2.10 -1.68
C GLU A 73 -20.46 -2.59 -2.26
N ARG A 74 -19.93 -1.85 -3.20
CA ARG A 74 -18.61 -2.06 -3.80
C ARG A 74 -17.84 -0.74 -3.83
N TYR A 75 -16.54 -0.78 -3.55
CA TYR A 75 -15.71 0.42 -3.58
C TYR A 75 -14.22 0.11 -3.73
N PHE A 76 -13.51 1.02 -4.39
CA PHE A 76 -12.05 1.14 -4.32
C PHE A 76 -11.69 1.90 -3.07
N LEU A 77 -10.63 1.49 -2.40
CA LEU A 77 -10.20 2.06 -1.12
C LEU A 77 -8.86 2.75 -1.24
N CYS A 78 -8.76 3.99 -0.76
CA CYS A 78 -7.51 4.69 -0.55
C CYS A 78 -7.35 5.01 0.94
N VAL A 79 -6.28 4.53 1.56
CA VAL A 79 -5.99 4.73 2.99
C VAL A 79 -4.71 5.52 3.16
N GLY A 80 -4.76 6.59 3.94
CA GLY A 80 -3.60 7.37 4.30
C GLY A 80 -3.85 8.87 4.42
N ARG A 81 -2.76 9.63 4.57
CA ARG A 81 -2.87 11.09 4.63
C ARG A 81 -3.33 11.65 3.28
N LEU A 82 -4.31 12.53 3.30
CA LEU A 82 -4.81 13.21 2.11
C LEU A 82 -3.91 14.41 1.79
N VAL A 83 -2.76 14.11 1.19
CA VAL A 83 -1.75 15.08 0.77
C VAL A 83 -1.29 14.79 -0.66
N PHE A 84 -0.80 15.81 -1.37
CA PHE A 84 -0.40 15.73 -2.77
C PHE A 84 0.54 14.55 -3.07
N SER A 85 1.57 14.34 -2.23
CA SER A 85 2.54 13.27 -2.43
C SER A 85 1.97 11.85 -2.35
N LYS A 86 0.74 11.69 -1.87
CA LYS A 86 0.02 10.41 -1.85
C LYS A 86 -0.82 10.17 -3.12
N GLY A 87 -0.73 11.04 -4.14
CA GLY A 87 -1.38 10.86 -5.43
C GLY A 87 -2.91 10.86 -5.38
N VAL A 88 -3.49 11.50 -4.35
CA VAL A 88 -4.93 11.52 -4.13
C VAL A 88 -5.70 12.21 -5.26
N PHE A 89 -5.07 13.18 -5.92
CA PHE A 89 -5.65 13.84 -7.09
C PHE A 89 -5.59 12.97 -8.35
N ASP A 90 -4.47 12.25 -8.56
CA ASP A 90 -4.34 11.31 -9.68
C ASP A 90 -5.39 10.19 -9.56
N LEU A 91 -5.67 9.73 -8.33
CA LEU A 91 -6.73 8.76 -8.10
C LEU A 91 -8.11 9.33 -8.41
N LEU A 92 -8.38 10.57 -8.01
CA LEU A 92 -9.65 11.24 -8.33
C LEU A 92 -9.81 11.41 -9.84
N ASP A 93 -8.75 11.83 -10.53
CA ASP A 93 -8.74 12.00 -11.99
C ASP A 93 -8.89 10.64 -12.71
N ALA A 94 -8.23 9.58 -12.24
CA ALA A 94 -8.39 8.23 -12.75
C ALA A 94 -9.84 7.70 -12.58
N TYR A 95 -10.40 7.87 -11.39
CA TYR A 95 -11.77 7.46 -11.13
C TYR A 95 -12.78 8.20 -12.01
N SER A 96 -12.55 9.49 -12.29
CA SER A 96 -13.40 10.30 -13.18
C SER A 96 -13.40 9.79 -14.63
N GLN A 97 -12.33 9.13 -15.08
CA GLN A 97 -12.20 8.56 -16.42
C GLN A 97 -12.89 7.20 -16.58
N LEU A 98 -13.32 6.55 -15.49
CA LEU A 98 -14.07 5.30 -15.59
C LEU A 98 -15.39 5.53 -16.31
N ALA A 99 -15.85 4.52 -17.06
CA ALA A 99 -17.17 4.53 -17.67
C ALA A 99 -18.27 4.77 -16.60
N PRO A 100 -19.34 5.49 -16.91
CA PRO A 100 -20.40 5.82 -15.95
C PRO A 100 -20.98 4.59 -15.22
N ASP A 101 -21.09 3.47 -15.93
CA ASP A 101 -21.61 2.21 -15.35
C ASP A 101 -20.66 1.64 -14.29
N LEU A 102 -19.35 1.70 -14.53
CA LEU A 102 -18.35 1.24 -13.56
C LEU A 102 -18.34 2.11 -12.30
N ARG A 103 -18.47 3.45 -12.45
CA ARG A 103 -18.58 4.35 -11.30
C ARG A 103 -19.83 4.15 -10.48
N ARG A 104 -20.95 3.78 -11.12
CA ARG A 104 -22.18 3.38 -10.41
C ARG A 104 -22.05 2.05 -9.71
N ALA A 105 -21.29 1.13 -10.31
CA ALA A 105 -21.07 -0.21 -9.76
C ALA A 105 -20.10 -0.25 -8.58
N ALA A 106 -19.06 0.60 -8.59
CA ALA A 106 -18.05 0.65 -7.55
C ALA A 106 -17.69 2.09 -7.21
N GLY A 107 -17.94 2.51 -5.97
CA GLY A 107 -17.59 3.82 -5.44
C GLY A 107 -16.09 3.98 -5.20
N LEU A 108 -15.67 5.17 -4.78
CA LEU A 108 -14.32 5.47 -4.31
C LEU A 108 -14.41 5.95 -2.85
N LEU A 109 -13.66 5.32 -1.96
CA LEU A 109 -13.63 5.66 -0.54
C LEU A 109 -12.22 6.08 -0.12
N PHE A 110 -12.11 7.30 0.40
CA PHE A 110 -10.92 7.79 1.07
C PHE A 110 -11.06 7.61 2.58
N VAL A 111 -10.05 6.99 3.20
CA VAL A 111 -9.93 6.84 4.67
C VAL A 111 -8.65 7.51 5.13
N GLY A 112 -8.79 8.48 5.99
CA GLY A 112 -7.73 9.35 6.49
C GLY A 112 -8.09 10.81 6.35
N ASP A 113 -7.16 11.69 6.71
CA ASP A 113 -7.27 13.14 6.65
C ASP A 113 -6.02 13.79 6.05
N GLY A 114 -6.08 15.08 5.81
CA GLY A 114 -4.95 15.85 5.32
C GLY A 114 -5.34 17.21 4.73
N VAL A 115 -4.31 18.01 4.46
CA VAL A 115 -4.49 19.39 4.00
C VAL A 115 -5.21 19.52 2.66
N GLU A 116 -5.18 18.46 1.83
CA GLU A 116 -5.84 18.45 0.52
C GLU A 116 -7.32 18.04 0.58
N GLN A 117 -7.81 17.57 1.74
CA GLN A 117 -9.18 17.04 1.85
C GLN A 117 -10.25 18.05 1.38
N PRO A 118 -10.25 19.35 1.78
CA PRO A 118 -11.30 20.28 1.34
C PRO A 118 -11.35 20.44 -0.18
N ILE A 119 -10.18 20.43 -0.85
CA ILE A 119 -10.09 20.56 -2.31
C ILE A 119 -10.58 19.28 -2.98
N LEU A 120 -10.21 18.11 -2.43
CA LEU A 120 -10.67 16.81 -2.93
C LEU A 120 -12.18 16.67 -2.83
N GLU A 121 -12.78 17.03 -1.69
CA GLU A 121 -14.24 16.99 -1.48
C GLU A 121 -14.97 17.89 -2.48
N ALA A 122 -14.48 19.12 -2.67
CA ALA A 122 -15.07 20.05 -3.63
C ALA A 122 -15.01 19.52 -5.08
N ARG A 123 -13.87 18.95 -5.50
CA ARG A 123 -13.71 18.33 -6.82
C ARG A 123 -14.59 17.09 -6.98
N ALA A 124 -14.62 16.21 -5.96
CA ALA A 124 -15.43 15.00 -5.96
C ALA A 124 -16.93 15.31 -6.12
N ALA A 125 -17.44 16.32 -5.41
CA ALA A 125 -18.83 16.76 -5.52
C ALA A 125 -19.19 17.30 -6.90
N ALA A 126 -18.24 17.97 -7.57
CA ALA A 126 -18.44 18.50 -8.92
C ALA A 126 -18.41 17.40 -10.01
N ILE A 127 -17.64 16.33 -9.80
CA ILE A 127 -17.46 15.25 -10.79
C ILE A 127 -18.59 14.22 -10.69
N HIS A 128 -18.85 13.69 -9.48
CA HIS A 128 -19.82 12.61 -9.26
C HIS A 128 -20.41 12.66 -7.85
N PRO A 129 -21.49 13.40 -7.63
CA PRO A 129 -22.17 13.42 -6.34
C PRO A 129 -22.57 12.00 -5.90
N GLY A 130 -22.15 11.62 -4.68
CA GLY A 130 -22.58 10.39 -4.01
C GLY A 130 -21.80 9.12 -4.34
N THR A 131 -20.87 9.12 -5.31
CA THR A 131 -20.05 7.93 -5.62
C THR A 131 -18.65 7.98 -4.98
N ILE A 132 -18.23 9.15 -4.49
CA ILE A 132 -16.96 9.35 -3.81
C ILE A 132 -17.25 9.76 -2.37
N GLN A 133 -16.65 9.05 -1.43
CA GLN A 133 -16.87 9.25 0.00
C GLN A 133 -15.55 9.47 0.74
N PHE A 134 -15.62 10.23 1.84
CA PHE A 134 -14.53 10.52 2.75
C PHE A 134 -14.93 10.09 4.15
N ALA A 135 -14.29 9.04 4.67
CA ALA A 135 -14.59 8.51 6.01
C ALA A 135 -13.87 9.27 7.14
N GLY A 136 -12.95 10.18 6.78
CA GLY A 136 -12.09 10.84 7.76
C GLY A 136 -11.05 9.90 8.36
N PHE A 137 -10.45 10.30 9.48
CA PHE A 137 -9.48 9.47 10.19
C PHE A 137 -10.14 8.22 10.79
N ALA A 138 -9.52 7.06 10.56
CA ALA A 138 -9.94 5.79 11.15
C ALA A 138 -8.88 5.25 12.09
N HIS A 139 -9.30 4.77 13.26
CA HIS A 139 -8.43 4.05 14.17
C HIS A 139 -8.06 2.68 13.62
N ARG A 140 -6.90 2.14 14.06
CA ARG A 140 -6.34 0.88 13.57
C ARG A 140 -7.33 -0.29 13.65
N GLU A 141 -8.13 -0.33 14.71
CA GLU A 141 -9.13 -1.38 14.96
C GLU A 141 -10.27 -1.38 13.92
N GLN A 142 -10.48 -0.25 13.26
CA GLN A 142 -11.51 -0.10 12.23
C GLN A 142 -10.99 -0.37 10.82
N LEU A 143 -9.67 -0.26 10.59
CA LEU A 143 -9.08 -0.36 9.25
C LEU A 143 -9.37 -1.71 8.58
N ALA A 144 -9.37 -2.80 9.33
CA ALA A 144 -9.65 -4.12 8.79
C ALA A 144 -11.06 -4.22 8.17
N VAL A 145 -12.05 -3.46 8.67
CA VAL A 145 -13.40 -3.40 8.08
C VAL A 145 -13.34 -2.76 6.70
N TYR A 146 -12.65 -1.62 6.59
CA TYR A 146 -12.51 -0.91 5.33
C TYR A 146 -11.76 -1.74 4.28
N TYR A 147 -10.65 -2.42 4.67
CA TYR A 147 -9.94 -3.32 3.77
C TYR A 147 -10.78 -4.53 3.37
N ALA A 148 -11.37 -5.23 4.34
CA ALA A 148 -12.07 -6.50 4.10
C ALA A 148 -13.25 -6.40 3.12
N LEU A 149 -13.89 -5.24 3.06
CA LEU A 149 -15.09 -5.00 2.27
C LEU A 149 -14.81 -4.22 0.97
N ALA A 150 -13.56 -3.86 0.69
CA ALA A 150 -13.13 -3.19 -0.54
C ALA A 150 -12.90 -4.16 -1.70
N GLU A 151 -13.05 -3.67 -2.93
CA GLU A 151 -12.67 -4.39 -4.15
C GLU A 151 -11.15 -4.49 -4.31
N ALA A 152 -10.44 -3.40 -3.98
CA ALA A 152 -8.99 -3.31 -3.98
C ALA A 152 -8.52 -2.13 -3.13
N LEU A 153 -7.29 -2.22 -2.60
CA LEU A 153 -6.57 -1.03 -2.15
C LEU A 153 -5.96 -0.33 -3.36
N VAL A 154 -6.15 0.98 -3.45
CA VAL A 154 -5.45 1.84 -4.41
C VAL A 154 -4.39 2.64 -3.66
N PHE A 155 -3.13 2.48 -4.09
CA PHE A 155 -1.96 3.12 -3.49
C PHE A 155 -1.26 3.98 -4.55
N PRO A 156 -1.80 5.17 -4.88
CA PRO A 156 -1.42 5.98 -6.03
C PRO A 156 -0.25 6.93 -5.73
N THR A 157 0.57 6.61 -4.74
CA THR A 157 1.58 7.53 -4.18
C THR A 157 2.61 8.00 -5.22
N HIS A 158 3.00 9.27 -5.14
CA HIS A 158 4.14 9.80 -5.90
C HIS A 158 5.47 9.47 -5.23
N THR A 159 5.44 9.26 -3.91
CA THR A 159 6.60 8.82 -3.13
C THR A 159 6.14 8.30 -1.77
N ASP A 160 6.61 7.13 -1.43
CA ASP A 160 6.45 6.55 -0.09
C ASP A 160 7.66 5.65 0.21
N PRO A 161 8.36 5.83 1.32
CA PRO A 161 9.49 4.97 1.68
C PRO A 161 9.12 3.48 1.76
N TRP A 162 7.86 3.18 2.15
CA TRP A 162 7.33 1.80 2.19
C TRP A 162 5.85 1.73 1.81
N GLY A 163 4.93 2.17 2.71
CA GLY A 163 3.48 2.06 2.57
C GLY A 163 2.91 0.84 3.30
N LEU A 164 2.90 0.85 4.64
CA LEU A 164 2.35 -0.25 5.46
C LEU A 164 0.88 -0.57 5.16
N VAL A 165 0.12 0.38 4.65
CA VAL A 165 -1.27 0.16 4.19
C VAL A 165 -1.37 -0.95 3.13
N VAL A 166 -0.31 -1.17 2.33
CA VAL A 166 -0.23 -2.28 1.38
C VAL A 166 -0.10 -3.61 2.13
N ASN A 167 0.76 -3.69 3.16
CA ASN A 167 0.87 -4.89 4.01
C ASN A 167 -0.49 -5.23 4.65
N GLU A 168 -1.17 -4.23 5.20
CA GLU A 168 -2.47 -4.37 5.88
C GLU A 168 -3.54 -4.88 4.92
N ALA A 169 -3.65 -4.28 3.74
CA ALA A 169 -4.61 -4.68 2.71
C ALA A 169 -4.33 -6.11 2.19
N MET A 170 -3.06 -6.44 1.96
CA MET A 170 -2.66 -7.79 1.55
C MET A 170 -2.97 -8.83 2.62
N ALA A 171 -2.74 -8.52 3.91
CA ALA A 171 -3.10 -9.38 5.03
C ALA A 171 -4.63 -9.56 5.15
N CYS A 172 -5.41 -8.57 4.74
CA CYS A 172 -6.86 -8.69 4.60
C CYS A 172 -7.29 -9.45 3.33
N GLY A 173 -6.38 -9.86 2.46
CA GLY A 173 -6.67 -10.68 1.28
C GLY A 173 -7.44 -9.92 0.19
N ILE A 174 -7.02 -8.69 -0.15
CA ILE A 174 -7.55 -7.93 -1.26
C ILE A 174 -6.48 -7.59 -2.30
N PRO A 175 -6.86 -7.36 -3.57
CA PRO A 175 -5.95 -6.91 -4.62
C PRO A 175 -5.35 -5.53 -4.32
N ILE A 176 -4.18 -5.28 -4.91
CA ILE A 176 -3.49 -4.00 -4.80
C ILE A 176 -3.39 -3.34 -6.18
N VAL A 177 -3.80 -2.08 -6.29
CA VAL A 177 -3.49 -1.23 -7.45
C VAL A 177 -2.54 -0.14 -6.97
N ALA A 178 -1.29 -0.18 -7.43
CA ALA A 178 -0.25 0.69 -6.91
C ALA A 178 0.54 1.38 -8.02
N THR A 179 1.07 2.57 -7.73
CA THR A 179 2.11 3.18 -8.57
C THR A 179 3.48 2.57 -8.26
N ASP A 180 4.38 2.63 -9.23
CA ASP A 180 5.76 2.15 -9.14
C ASP A 180 6.64 2.95 -8.15
N ALA A 181 6.16 4.09 -7.66
CA ALA A 181 6.86 4.96 -6.71
C ALA A 181 6.75 4.52 -5.23
N GLY A 182 5.91 3.54 -4.92
CA GLY A 182 5.83 2.99 -3.57
C GLY A 182 7.02 2.07 -3.25
N GLY A 183 7.75 2.35 -2.16
CA GLY A 183 8.94 1.59 -1.79
C GLY A 183 8.71 0.08 -1.56
N CYS A 184 7.50 -0.31 -1.15
CA CYS A 184 7.12 -1.71 -0.95
C CYS A 184 6.73 -2.43 -2.26
N VAL A 185 6.39 -1.69 -3.33
CA VAL A 185 5.72 -2.26 -4.51
C VAL A 185 6.58 -3.33 -5.20
N VAL A 186 7.87 -3.08 -5.38
CA VAL A 186 8.81 -4.03 -5.98
C VAL A 186 8.97 -5.33 -5.17
N ASP A 187 8.62 -5.32 -3.89
CA ASP A 187 8.69 -6.48 -3.00
C ASP A 187 7.34 -7.18 -2.88
N LEU A 188 6.25 -6.43 -2.84
CA LEU A 188 4.93 -6.92 -2.44
C LEU A 188 3.96 -7.13 -3.61
N VAL A 189 4.01 -6.28 -4.66
CA VAL A 189 3.03 -6.32 -5.74
C VAL A 189 3.66 -6.89 -7.01
N GLN A 190 3.09 -7.96 -7.52
CA GLN A 190 3.43 -8.55 -8.81
C GLN A 190 2.28 -8.25 -9.79
N ASP A 191 2.61 -7.50 -10.85
CA ASP A 191 1.63 -7.08 -11.85
C ASP A 191 0.90 -8.27 -12.49
N GLY A 192 -0.44 -8.18 -12.57
CA GLY A 192 -1.31 -9.22 -13.10
C GLY A 192 -1.50 -10.44 -12.19
N TRP A 193 -0.81 -10.56 -11.04
CA TRP A 193 -0.91 -11.72 -10.16
C TRP A 193 -1.66 -11.43 -8.85
N ASN A 194 -1.23 -10.43 -8.06
CA ASN A 194 -1.92 -10.01 -6.86
C ASN A 194 -2.40 -8.54 -6.92
N GLY A 195 -2.34 -7.95 -8.09
CA GLY A 195 -2.78 -6.58 -8.33
C GLY A 195 -2.22 -6.02 -9.62
N TYR A 196 -2.21 -4.71 -9.74
CA TYR A 196 -1.65 -3.98 -10.87
C TYR A 196 -0.65 -2.92 -10.43
N VAL A 197 0.46 -2.81 -11.19
CA VAL A 197 1.47 -1.77 -11.00
C VAL A 197 1.40 -0.82 -12.20
N VAL A 198 1.21 0.47 -11.92
CA VAL A 198 1.09 1.50 -12.95
C VAL A 198 2.18 2.57 -12.77
N PRO A 199 2.57 3.28 -13.84
CA PRO A 199 3.49 4.39 -13.71
C PRO A 199 2.94 5.49 -12.80
N THR A 200 3.83 6.14 -12.05
CA THR A 200 3.51 7.32 -11.25
C THR A 200 3.03 8.46 -12.14
N SER A 201 2.07 9.24 -11.67
CA SER A 201 1.49 10.39 -12.40
C SER A 201 0.88 10.01 -13.76
N ALA A 202 0.27 8.84 -13.86
CA ALA A 202 -0.42 8.32 -15.04
C ALA A 202 -1.87 7.94 -14.70
N PRO A 203 -2.76 8.92 -14.48
CA PRO A 203 -4.15 8.65 -14.09
C PRO A 203 -4.91 7.81 -15.11
N GLU A 204 -4.60 7.88 -16.40
CA GLU A 204 -5.18 7.04 -17.45
C GLU A 204 -4.81 5.55 -17.25
N LYS A 205 -3.58 5.24 -16.84
CA LYS A 205 -3.16 3.86 -16.54
C LYS A 205 -3.78 3.35 -15.24
N LEU A 206 -3.93 4.24 -14.28
CA LEU A 206 -4.63 3.93 -13.04
C LEU A 206 -6.11 3.62 -13.32
N ALA A 207 -6.77 4.40 -14.19
CA ALA A 207 -8.14 4.16 -14.61
C ALA A 207 -8.31 2.79 -15.32
N GLU A 208 -7.38 2.43 -16.22
CA GLU A 208 -7.37 1.11 -16.86
C GLU A 208 -7.29 -0.03 -15.83
N ALA A 209 -6.44 0.09 -14.81
CA ALA A 209 -6.32 -0.88 -13.74
C ALA A 209 -7.59 -0.98 -12.87
N LEU A 210 -8.17 0.17 -12.49
CA LEU A 210 -9.43 0.21 -11.76
C LEU A 210 -10.58 -0.42 -12.55
N ALA A 211 -10.65 -0.20 -13.87
CA ALA A 211 -11.66 -0.80 -14.73
C ALA A 211 -11.55 -2.35 -14.76
N LYS A 212 -10.34 -2.89 -14.80
CA LYS A 212 -10.12 -4.35 -14.74
C LYS A 212 -10.60 -4.93 -13.40
N ILE A 213 -10.31 -4.29 -12.28
CA ILE A 213 -10.80 -4.68 -10.95
C ILE A 213 -12.33 -4.61 -10.88
N ALA A 214 -12.95 -3.55 -11.41
CA ALA A 214 -14.41 -3.36 -11.36
C ALA A 214 -15.20 -4.44 -12.14
N THR A 215 -14.58 -5.04 -13.16
CA THR A 215 -15.28 -5.93 -14.12
C THR A 215 -15.19 -7.41 -13.79
N SER A 216 -14.29 -7.86 -12.90
CA SER A 216 -14.11 -9.29 -12.62
C SER A 216 -13.97 -9.61 -11.12
N LEU A 217 -15.08 -10.03 -10.52
CA LEU A 217 -15.07 -10.48 -9.12
C LEU A 217 -14.18 -11.72 -8.91
N GLU A 218 -14.21 -12.67 -9.86
CA GLU A 218 -13.38 -13.89 -9.78
C GLU A 218 -11.89 -13.55 -9.78
N LEU A 219 -11.46 -12.61 -10.63
CA LEU A 219 -10.10 -12.13 -10.66
C LEU A 219 -9.72 -11.46 -9.34
N ASN A 220 -10.61 -10.64 -8.76
CA ASN A 220 -10.36 -9.97 -7.49
C ASN A 220 -10.18 -10.97 -6.35
N ILE A 221 -10.99 -12.01 -6.29
CA ILE A 221 -10.87 -13.09 -5.30
C ILE A 221 -9.52 -13.81 -5.45
N SER A 222 -9.14 -14.17 -6.67
CA SER A 222 -7.86 -14.83 -6.97
C SER A 222 -6.67 -13.93 -6.58
N MET A 223 -6.67 -12.67 -7.01
CA MET A 223 -5.62 -11.71 -6.68
C MET A 223 -5.53 -11.44 -5.16
N GLY A 224 -6.66 -11.39 -4.47
CA GLY A 224 -6.72 -11.26 -3.03
C GLY A 224 -6.11 -12.45 -2.29
N ALA A 225 -6.37 -13.69 -2.75
CA ALA A 225 -5.73 -14.88 -2.22
C ALA A 225 -4.21 -14.87 -2.43
N HIS A 226 -3.76 -14.42 -3.59
CA HIS A 226 -2.33 -14.23 -3.86
C HIS A 226 -1.69 -13.14 -2.99
N SER A 227 -2.41 -12.05 -2.71
CA SER A 227 -1.97 -11.03 -1.76
C SER A 227 -1.74 -11.62 -0.37
N ALA A 228 -2.70 -12.38 0.15
CA ALA A 228 -2.59 -13.06 1.44
C ALA A 228 -1.40 -14.04 1.47
N GLN A 229 -1.22 -14.84 0.43
CA GLN A 229 -0.07 -15.74 0.31
C GLN A 229 1.27 -14.98 0.29
N ARG A 230 1.36 -13.90 -0.48
CA ARG A 230 2.60 -13.12 -0.62
C ARG A 230 3.03 -12.49 0.68
N ILE A 231 2.08 -11.92 1.45
CA ILE A 231 2.39 -11.16 2.65
C ILE A 231 2.89 -12.02 3.81
N GLU A 232 2.70 -13.33 3.79
CA GLU A 232 3.22 -14.25 4.81
C GLU A 232 4.74 -14.11 5.00
N GLN A 233 5.47 -13.79 3.92
CA GLN A 233 6.91 -13.57 3.96
C GLN A 233 7.32 -12.26 4.66
N ASN A 234 6.38 -11.34 4.86
CA ASN A 234 6.58 -10.05 5.52
C ASN A 234 5.90 -10.06 6.91
N SER A 235 6.30 -11.02 7.74
CA SER A 235 5.79 -11.17 9.10
C SER A 235 6.71 -10.49 10.14
N PRO A 236 6.21 -10.20 11.36
CA PRO A 236 7.05 -9.74 12.47
C PRO A 236 8.22 -10.69 12.75
N GLN A 237 8.03 -12.00 12.59
CA GLN A 237 9.07 -13.02 12.75
C GLN A 237 10.15 -12.88 11.68
N ALA A 238 9.77 -12.68 10.40
CA ALA A 238 10.72 -12.45 9.32
C ALA A 238 11.51 -11.14 9.52
N CYS A 239 10.85 -10.09 10.01
CA CYS A 239 11.51 -8.84 10.38
C CYS A 239 12.55 -9.07 11.48
N ALA A 240 12.19 -9.74 12.57
CA ALA A 240 13.10 -10.07 13.68
C ALA A 240 14.29 -10.92 13.21
N ALA A 241 14.06 -11.92 12.36
CA ALA A 241 15.12 -12.75 11.79
C ALA A 241 16.15 -11.92 10.98
N GLY A 242 15.69 -10.93 10.22
CA GLY A 242 16.58 -10.02 9.48
C GLY A 242 17.51 -9.20 10.40
N PHE A 243 16.99 -8.72 11.53
CA PHE A 243 17.82 -8.04 12.54
C PHE A 243 18.82 -8.98 13.21
N VAL A 244 18.39 -10.20 13.58
CA VAL A 244 19.28 -11.20 14.18
C VAL A 244 20.42 -11.55 13.23
N ALA A 245 20.13 -11.80 11.96
CA ALA A 245 21.15 -12.10 10.95
C ALA A 245 22.18 -10.96 10.81
N ALA A 246 21.74 -9.70 10.87
CA ALA A 246 22.64 -8.55 10.85
C ALA A 246 23.56 -8.52 12.08
N MET A 247 23.00 -8.74 13.28
CA MET A 247 23.77 -8.73 14.53
C MET A 247 24.81 -9.86 14.55
N ASP A 248 24.44 -11.06 14.14
CA ASP A 248 25.36 -12.22 14.14
C ASP A 248 26.50 -12.01 13.14
N SER A 249 26.22 -11.44 11.96
CA SER A 249 27.27 -11.10 10.98
C SER A 249 28.28 -10.08 11.51
N VAL A 250 27.82 -9.08 12.28
CA VAL A 250 28.70 -8.08 12.87
C VAL A 250 29.55 -8.68 13.99
N ARG A 251 28.96 -9.52 14.85
CA ARG A 251 29.67 -10.21 15.93
C ARG A 251 30.78 -11.13 15.40
N ALA A 252 30.48 -11.92 14.36
CA ALA A 252 31.44 -12.83 13.75
C ALA A 252 32.68 -12.12 13.15
N LYS A 253 32.53 -10.85 12.78
CA LYS A 253 33.66 -10.03 12.27
C LYS A 253 34.47 -9.34 13.36
N ALA A 254 33.94 -9.26 14.58
CA ALA A 254 34.60 -8.63 15.73
C ALA A 254 35.35 -9.63 16.63
N ALA A 255 35.13 -10.94 16.42
CA ALA A 255 35.83 -12.04 17.07
C ALA A 255 37.02 -12.50 16.25
#